data_2480b5c43d43294fc0be6ea83c10360a
#
_entry.id   2480b5c43d43294fc0be6ea83c10360a
#
_cell.length_a   1.000
_cell.length_b   1.000
_cell.length_c   1.000
_cell.angle_alpha   90.00
_cell.angle_beta   90.00
_cell.angle_gamma   90.00
#
_symmetry.space_group_name_H-M   'P 1'
#
loop_
_entity.id
_entity.type
_entity.pdbx_description
1 polymer ?
#
loop_
_entity_poly.entity_id
_entity_poly.type
_entity_poly.pdbx_seq_one_letter_code
_entity_poly.pdbx_strand_id
1 'polypeptide(L)'
;MRMQSEESPGAEFERPITVVLVDDEQLIRGAIAQALFSSGLELVGEAANGEDAIEIVVDVHPDVVLMDLRLPGISGVEAIEQLGLLAPASRVLVLTRSEQNRVVEAIVAGASGYILKTAPSEAIINAVKATAAGESVLSPQIAGKLLRRIRELDLPVKTSGRSATAIRAALTERELEIFTQLASGNSNQQIAHDLSVSTHTVANHIASILAKLHLENRIQAAVQAVRSGMS
;
A
#
# COMPACT_ATOMS: atom_id res chain seq x y z
N MET A 1 54.72 -11.48 -8.77
CA MET A 1 53.41 -12.16 -8.84
C MET A 1 52.53 -11.45 -7.83
N ARG A 2 51.77 -10.42 -8.30
CA ARG A 2 50.86 -9.61 -7.46
C ARG A 2 49.51 -10.29 -7.46
N MET A 3 49.10 -10.77 -6.30
CA MET A 3 47.71 -11.20 -6.09
C MET A 3 46.82 -9.94 -6.07
N GLN A 4 45.95 -9.84 -7.07
CA GLN A 4 44.85 -8.87 -7.07
C GLN A 4 43.78 -9.44 -6.18
N SER A 5 43.49 -8.73 -5.08
CA SER A 5 42.32 -8.97 -4.22
C SER A 5 41.07 -8.57 -5.01
N GLU A 6 40.26 -9.52 -5.40
CA GLU A 6 38.90 -9.25 -5.92
C GLU A 6 38.07 -8.70 -4.75
N GLU A 7 37.85 -7.40 -4.76
CA GLU A 7 36.82 -6.76 -3.95
C GLU A 7 35.46 -7.22 -4.50
N SER A 8 34.77 -8.04 -3.74
CA SER A 8 33.36 -8.35 -3.97
C SER A 8 32.57 -7.05 -3.97
N PRO A 9 31.65 -6.81 -4.96
CA PRO A 9 30.78 -5.63 -4.94
C PRO A 9 29.91 -5.68 -3.70
N GLY A 10 29.94 -4.58 -2.93
CA GLY A 10 29.29 -4.44 -1.64
C GLY A 10 27.82 -4.81 -1.69
N ALA A 11 27.41 -5.60 -0.71
CA ALA A 11 26.01 -5.71 -0.33
C ALA A 11 25.54 -4.29 0.04
N GLU A 12 24.68 -3.70 -0.76
CA GLU A 12 23.89 -2.54 -0.35
C GLU A 12 23.12 -3.00 0.88
N PHE A 13 23.46 -2.45 2.05
CA PHE A 13 22.68 -2.63 3.25
C PHE A 13 21.34 -1.92 3.02
N GLU A 14 20.36 -2.66 2.49
CA GLU A 14 18.98 -2.18 2.46
C GLU A 14 18.59 -1.84 3.90
N ARG A 15 18.21 -0.58 4.14
CA ARG A 15 17.73 -0.18 5.46
C ARG A 15 16.51 -1.04 5.84
N PRO A 16 16.31 -1.35 7.11
CA PRO A 16 15.16 -2.11 7.55
C PRO A 16 13.87 -1.34 7.19
N ILE A 17 12.82 -2.09 6.84
CA ILE A 17 11.49 -1.52 6.63
C ILE A 17 10.96 -1.04 7.98
N THR A 18 10.60 0.24 8.07
CA THR A 18 10.08 0.88 9.27
C THR A 18 8.56 0.77 9.33
N VAL A 19 8.04 0.43 10.52
CA VAL A 19 6.61 0.17 10.73
C VAL A 19 6.10 0.97 11.93
N VAL A 20 4.93 1.60 11.79
CA VAL A 20 4.11 2.08 12.91
C VAL A 20 2.91 1.14 13.07
N LEU A 21 2.61 0.72 14.30
CA LEU A 21 1.52 -0.20 14.61
C LEU A 21 0.44 0.50 15.41
N VAL A 22 -0.79 0.50 14.89
CA VAL A 22 -1.94 1.20 15.48
C VAL A 22 -3.07 0.21 15.75
N ASP A 23 -3.34 -0.03 17.02
CA ASP A 23 -4.38 -0.96 17.49
C ASP A 23 -4.73 -0.62 18.95
N ASP A 24 -6.01 -0.54 19.31
CA ASP A 24 -6.43 -0.27 20.69
C ASP A 24 -6.23 -1.47 21.64
N GLU A 25 -6.07 -2.67 21.09
CA GLU A 25 -5.91 -3.91 21.84
C GLU A 25 -4.44 -4.21 22.17
N GLN A 26 -4.03 -3.92 23.40
CA GLN A 26 -2.63 -4.10 23.84
C GLN A 26 -2.07 -5.51 23.60
N LEU A 27 -2.88 -6.57 23.78
CA LEU A 27 -2.42 -7.95 23.56
C LEU A 27 -2.10 -8.22 22.09
N ILE A 28 -2.95 -7.71 21.18
CA ILE A 28 -2.74 -7.86 19.74
C ILE A 28 -1.53 -7.05 19.31
N ARG A 29 -1.41 -5.80 19.76
CA ARG A 29 -0.24 -4.95 19.51
C ARG A 29 1.05 -5.65 19.92
N GLY A 30 1.12 -6.19 21.16
CA GLY A 30 2.30 -6.91 21.64
C GLY A 30 2.66 -8.14 20.84
N ALA A 31 1.67 -8.94 20.43
CA ALA A 31 1.91 -10.13 19.60
C ALA A 31 2.45 -9.78 18.21
N ILE A 32 1.88 -8.74 17.57
CA ILE A 32 2.33 -8.28 16.25
C ILE A 32 3.70 -7.62 16.35
N ALA A 33 3.96 -6.79 17.36
CA ALA A 33 5.27 -6.16 17.61
C ALA A 33 6.38 -7.21 17.72
N GLN A 34 6.13 -8.28 18.47
CA GLN A 34 7.08 -9.40 18.60
C GLN A 34 7.34 -10.10 17.26
N ALA A 35 6.30 -10.31 16.45
CA ALA A 35 6.44 -10.94 15.14
C ALA A 35 7.24 -10.06 14.17
N LEU A 36 6.99 -8.74 14.16
CA LEU A 36 7.74 -7.76 13.35
C LEU A 36 9.22 -7.77 13.73
N PHE A 37 9.53 -7.67 15.02
CA PHE A 37 10.91 -7.71 15.52
C PHE A 37 11.64 -8.98 15.10
N SER A 38 11.00 -10.14 15.23
CA SER A 38 11.60 -11.44 14.87
C SER A 38 11.86 -11.60 13.36
N SER A 39 11.26 -10.77 12.52
CA SER A 39 11.40 -10.82 11.05
C SER A 39 12.35 -9.77 10.46
N GLY A 40 13.03 -8.98 11.31
CA GLY A 40 13.95 -7.93 10.89
C GLY A 40 13.24 -6.65 10.39
N LEU A 41 11.95 -6.48 10.72
CA LEU A 41 11.23 -5.24 10.52
C LEU A 41 11.41 -4.33 11.73
N GLU A 42 11.54 -3.04 11.52
CA GLU A 42 11.76 -2.06 12.57
C GLU A 42 10.46 -1.41 13.00
N LEU A 43 10.01 -1.66 14.23
CA LEU A 43 8.88 -0.99 14.83
C LEU A 43 9.34 0.36 15.38
N VAL A 44 8.97 1.46 14.69
CA VAL A 44 9.40 2.83 15.04
C VAL A 44 8.36 3.62 15.83
N GLY A 45 7.15 3.05 16.03
CA GLY A 45 6.11 3.66 16.85
C GLY A 45 4.90 2.76 17.06
N GLU A 46 4.19 3.00 18.15
CA GLU A 46 2.92 2.34 18.49
C GLU A 46 1.89 3.38 18.92
N ALA A 47 0.64 3.20 18.52
CA ALA A 47 -0.48 4.02 18.95
C ALA A 47 -1.70 3.16 19.32
N ALA A 48 -2.56 3.67 20.20
CA ALA A 48 -3.79 3.03 20.61
C ALA A 48 -5.07 3.77 20.13
N ASN A 49 -4.91 4.91 19.44
CA ASN A 49 -5.98 5.74 18.88
C ASN A 49 -5.51 6.40 17.59
N GLY A 50 -6.43 7.03 16.86
CA GLY A 50 -6.13 7.62 15.56
C GLY A 50 -5.35 8.93 15.65
N GLU A 51 -5.57 9.72 16.70
CA GLU A 51 -4.91 11.01 16.91
C GLU A 51 -3.41 10.81 17.15
N ASP A 52 -3.05 9.95 18.10
CA ASP A 52 -1.64 9.61 18.39
C ASP A 52 -0.98 8.96 17.17
N ALA A 53 -1.74 8.13 16.41
CA ALA A 53 -1.22 7.51 15.19
C ALA A 53 -0.78 8.56 14.15
N ILE A 54 -1.60 9.60 13.93
CA ILE A 54 -1.26 10.67 12.98
C ILE A 54 -0.01 11.43 13.45
N GLU A 55 0.04 11.79 14.72
CA GLU A 55 1.18 12.52 15.29
C GLU A 55 2.49 11.73 15.10
N ILE A 56 2.49 10.46 15.52
CA ILE A 56 3.66 9.58 15.40
C ILE A 56 4.07 9.40 13.93
N VAL A 57 3.13 9.10 13.03
CA VAL A 57 3.44 8.85 11.61
C VAL A 57 4.02 10.08 10.93
N VAL A 58 3.51 11.28 11.27
CA VAL A 58 4.03 12.54 10.72
C VAL A 58 5.43 12.84 11.24
N ASP A 59 5.75 12.43 12.48
CA ASP A 59 7.08 12.65 13.06
C ASP A 59 8.13 11.67 12.50
N VAL A 60 7.81 10.36 12.47
CA VAL A 60 8.80 9.31 12.15
C VAL A 60 8.83 8.91 10.67
N HIS A 61 7.83 9.25 9.87
CA HIS A 61 7.71 8.95 8.43
C HIS A 61 8.00 7.48 8.11
N PRO A 62 7.21 6.50 8.65
CA PRO A 62 7.46 5.09 8.44
C PRO A 62 7.18 4.66 7.00
N ASP A 63 7.76 3.53 6.57
CA ASP A 63 7.43 2.92 5.28
C ASP A 63 6.00 2.38 5.25
N VAL A 64 5.56 1.76 6.37
CA VAL A 64 4.24 1.13 6.50
C VAL A 64 3.59 1.50 7.83
N VAL A 65 2.30 1.78 7.78
CA VAL A 65 1.44 1.92 8.96
C VAL A 65 0.48 0.73 8.99
N LEU A 66 0.59 -0.13 10.01
CA LEU A 66 -0.42 -1.16 10.30
C LEU A 66 -1.54 -0.51 11.12
N MET A 67 -2.75 -0.37 10.54
CA MET A 67 -3.83 0.44 11.08
C MET A 67 -5.10 -0.37 11.34
N ASP A 68 -5.55 -0.47 12.60
CA ASP A 68 -6.93 -0.93 12.86
C ASP A 68 -7.93 0.15 12.44
N LEU A 69 -9.07 -0.29 11.92
CA LEU A 69 -10.17 0.62 11.55
C LEU A 69 -11.05 1.01 12.75
N ARG A 70 -11.00 0.21 13.84
CA ARG A 70 -11.81 0.45 15.04
C ARG A 70 -10.94 1.01 16.16
N LEU A 71 -10.77 2.31 16.13
CA LEU A 71 -9.99 3.03 17.13
C LEU A 71 -10.92 3.93 17.97
N PRO A 72 -10.57 4.21 19.23
CA PRO A 72 -11.20 5.28 19.98
C PRO A 72 -10.82 6.65 19.39
N GLY A 73 -11.67 7.67 19.59
CA GLY A 73 -11.47 8.99 19.00
C GLY A 73 -11.82 8.98 17.51
N ILE A 74 -10.92 9.47 16.68
CA ILE A 74 -11.08 9.38 15.23
C ILE A 74 -10.92 7.93 14.76
N SER A 75 -11.75 7.54 13.81
CA SER A 75 -11.68 6.18 13.26
C SER A 75 -10.43 5.97 12.41
N GLY A 76 -10.03 4.70 12.23
CA GLY A 76 -8.91 4.38 11.35
C GLY A 76 -9.12 4.86 9.90
N VAL A 77 -10.36 4.93 9.40
CA VAL A 77 -10.67 5.48 8.07
C VAL A 77 -10.35 6.98 8.01
N GLU A 78 -10.79 7.76 9.01
CA GLU A 78 -10.49 9.19 9.10
C GLU A 78 -8.99 9.45 9.28
N ALA A 79 -8.30 8.60 10.06
CA ALA A 79 -6.85 8.68 10.20
C ALA A 79 -6.13 8.41 8.86
N ILE A 80 -6.59 7.43 8.06
CA ILE A 80 -6.05 7.14 6.72
C ILE A 80 -6.21 8.34 5.80
N GLU A 81 -7.38 9.00 5.78
CA GLU A 81 -7.60 10.19 4.96
C GLU A 81 -6.65 11.33 5.31
N GLN A 82 -6.42 11.57 6.61
CA GLN A 82 -5.50 12.60 7.06
C GLN A 82 -4.04 12.25 6.74
N LEU A 83 -3.63 11.00 6.95
CA LEU A 83 -2.28 10.52 6.62
C LEU A 83 -1.97 10.62 5.12
N GLY A 84 -2.97 10.39 4.25
CA GLY A 84 -2.82 10.60 2.82
C GLY A 84 -2.44 12.03 2.44
N LEU A 85 -2.79 13.03 3.26
CA LEU A 85 -2.43 14.43 3.07
C LEU A 85 -1.12 14.81 3.78
N LEU A 86 -0.91 14.31 5.00
CA LEU A 86 0.17 14.74 5.89
C LEU A 86 1.46 13.91 5.71
N ALA A 87 1.33 12.63 5.39
CA ALA A 87 2.45 11.70 5.22
C ALA A 87 2.25 10.78 3.99
N PRO A 88 2.15 11.33 2.76
CA PRO A 88 1.78 10.58 1.55
C PRO A 88 2.80 9.51 1.13
N ALA A 89 4.01 9.52 1.69
CA ALA A 89 5.02 8.50 1.46
C ALA A 89 4.79 7.24 2.30
N SER A 90 4.10 7.35 3.44
CA SER A 90 3.79 6.23 4.33
C SER A 90 2.59 5.46 3.82
N ARG A 91 2.75 4.15 3.59
CA ARG A 91 1.68 3.29 3.06
C ARG A 91 0.87 2.68 4.19
N VAL A 92 -0.45 2.79 4.13
CA VAL A 92 -1.32 2.23 5.17
C VAL A 92 -1.81 0.84 4.78
N LEU A 93 -1.48 -0.17 5.59
CA LEU A 93 -2.01 -1.54 5.53
C LEU A 93 -3.03 -1.72 6.66
N VAL A 94 -4.29 -1.90 6.28
CA VAL A 94 -5.37 -2.08 7.24
C VAL A 94 -5.27 -3.44 7.94
N LEU A 95 -5.33 -3.40 9.28
CA LEU A 95 -5.39 -4.57 10.14
C LEU A 95 -6.81 -4.68 10.73
N THR A 96 -7.56 -5.75 10.42
CA THR A 96 -8.98 -5.85 10.82
C THR A 96 -9.37 -7.24 11.30
N ARG A 97 -10.42 -7.33 12.13
CA ARG A 97 -10.98 -8.62 12.58
C ARG A 97 -11.91 -9.29 11.57
N SER A 98 -12.45 -8.53 10.62
CA SER A 98 -13.44 -9.07 9.69
C SER A 98 -13.47 -8.33 8.35
N GLU A 99 -13.95 -9.04 7.31
CA GLU A 99 -14.14 -8.51 5.95
C GLU A 99 -15.38 -7.61 5.81
N GLN A 100 -15.59 -6.65 6.72
CA GLN A 100 -16.79 -5.80 6.71
C GLN A 100 -16.68 -4.63 5.73
N ASN A 101 -17.79 -3.90 5.51
CA ASN A 101 -17.92 -2.79 4.55
C ASN A 101 -16.88 -1.67 4.73
N ARG A 102 -16.36 -1.46 5.95
CA ARG A 102 -15.35 -0.43 6.25
C ARG A 102 -14.02 -0.63 5.54
N VAL A 103 -13.68 -1.86 5.09
CA VAL A 103 -12.46 -2.11 4.30
C VAL A 103 -12.53 -1.37 2.96
N VAL A 104 -13.71 -1.34 2.32
CA VAL A 104 -13.91 -0.59 1.07
C VAL A 104 -13.76 0.91 1.31
N GLU A 105 -14.32 1.42 2.42
CA GLU A 105 -14.15 2.83 2.83
C GLU A 105 -12.69 3.17 3.06
N ALA A 106 -11.95 2.31 3.76
CA ALA A 106 -10.51 2.50 4.01
C ALA A 106 -9.68 2.54 2.71
N ILE A 107 -9.99 1.69 1.73
CA ILE A 107 -9.31 1.69 0.43
C ILE A 107 -9.62 2.98 -0.35
N VAL A 108 -10.87 3.45 -0.30
CA VAL A 108 -11.27 4.72 -0.91
C VAL A 108 -10.56 5.89 -0.22
N ALA A 109 -10.36 5.81 1.10
CA ALA A 109 -9.62 6.78 1.90
C ALA A 109 -8.10 6.79 1.64
N GLY A 110 -7.54 5.78 0.95
CA GLY A 110 -6.12 5.75 0.60
C GLY A 110 -5.36 4.51 1.08
N ALA A 111 -6.00 3.56 1.78
CA ALA A 111 -5.31 2.35 2.23
C ALA A 111 -4.72 1.56 1.06
N SER A 112 -3.47 1.11 1.21
CA SER A 112 -2.74 0.33 0.20
C SER A 112 -3.14 -1.15 0.16
N GLY A 113 -3.80 -1.64 1.21
CA GLY A 113 -4.27 -3.02 1.31
C GLY A 113 -4.92 -3.29 2.65
N TYR A 114 -5.27 -4.57 2.88
CA TYR A 114 -5.76 -5.01 4.18
C TYR A 114 -5.33 -6.43 4.48
N ILE A 115 -5.26 -6.76 5.77
CA ILE A 115 -5.04 -8.10 6.28
C ILE A 115 -5.87 -8.36 7.54
N LEU A 116 -6.27 -9.62 7.76
CA LEU A 116 -7.01 -10.01 8.95
C LEU A 116 -6.07 -10.13 10.16
N LYS A 117 -6.50 -9.63 11.34
CA LYS A 117 -5.81 -9.84 12.63
C LYS A 117 -5.65 -11.32 13.01
N THR A 118 -6.51 -12.19 12.43
CA THR A 118 -6.46 -13.65 12.63
C THR A 118 -5.52 -14.37 11.67
N ALA A 119 -4.89 -13.64 10.75
CA ALA A 119 -3.92 -14.23 9.84
C ALA A 119 -2.67 -14.71 10.60
N PRO A 120 -2.00 -15.75 10.12
CA PRO A 120 -0.70 -16.15 10.67
C PRO A 120 0.29 -14.98 10.66
N SER A 121 1.16 -14.90 11.67
CA SER A 121 2.16 -13.82 11.77
C SER A 121 3.02 -13.68 10.51
N GLU A 122 3.37 -14.81 9.88
CA GLU A 122 4.13 -14.82 8.62
C GLU A 122 3.37 -14.12 7.49
N ALA A 123 2.05 -14.30 7.40
CA ALA A 123 1.22 -13.62 6.41
C ALA A 123 1.16 -12.11 6.65
N ILE A 124 1.11 -11.66 7.93
CA ILE A 124 1.17 -10.24 8.28
C ILE A 124 2.53 -9.64 7.88
N ILE A 125 3.62 -10.33 8.18
CA ILE A 125 4.98 -9.92 7.82
C ILE A 125 5.12 -9.78 6.29
N ASN A 126 4.66 -10.78 5.54
CA ASN A 126 4.71 -10.75 4.08
C ASN A 126 3.85 -9.63 3.50
N ALA A 127 2.69 -9.36 4.11
CA ALA A 127 1.83 -8.23 3.74
C ALA A 127 2.52 -6.88 3.98
N VAL A 128 3.22 -6.71 5.10
CA VAL A 128 4.01 -5.49 5.37
C VAL A 128 5.11 -5.31 4.33
N LYS A 129 5.88 -6.36 4.02
CA LYS A 129 6.95 -6.32 3.01
C LYS A 129 6.41 -5.98 1.61
N ALA A 130 5.31 -6.60 1.20
CA ALA A 130 4.64 -6.32 -0.07
C ALA A 130 4.14 -4.87 -0.13
N THR A 131 3.52 -4.38 0.97
CA THR A 131 3.07 -3.00 1.07
C THR A 131 4.23 -2.02 0.98
N ALA A 132 5.33 -2.25 1.67
CA ALA A 132 6.55 -1.43 1.57
C ALA A 132 7.11 -1.39 0.14
N ALA A 133 7.01 -2.50 -0.60
CA ALA A 133 7.39 -2.56 -2.02
C ALA A 133 6.38 -1.88 -2.98
N GLY A 134 5.30 -1.28 -2.43
CA GLY A 134 4.24 -0.64 -3.24
C GLY A 134 3.25 -1.62 -3.85
N GLU A 135 3.23 -2.86 -3.40
CA GLU A 135 2.22 -3.85 -3.79
C GLU A 135 0.96 -3.69 -2.94
N SER A 136 -0.19 -4.07 -3.51
CA SER A 136 -1.45 -4.07 -2.78
C SER A 136 -1.80 -5.46 -2.29
N VAL A 137 -2.09 -5.57 -1.01
CA VAL A 137 -2.50 -6.81 -0.37
C VAL A 137 -4.03 -6.81 -0.26
N LEU A 138 -4.69 -7.48 -1.19
CA LEU A 138 -6.14 -7.64 -1.21
C LEU A 138 -6.52 -9.10 -1.46
N SER A 139 -7.48 -9.62 -0.69
CA SER A 139 -8.07 -10.90 -1.05
C SER A 139 -9.00 -10.75 -2.28
N PRO A 140 -9.16 -11.80 -3.11
CA PRO A 140 -10.07 -11.77 -4.26
C PRO A 140 -11.50 -11.38 -3.88
N GLN A 141 -11.97 -11.78 -2.69
CA GLN A 141 -13.31 -11.46 -2.18
C GLN A 141 -13.47 -9.96 -1.97
N ILE A 142 -12.47 -9.28 -1.42
CA ILE A 142 -12.52 -7.82 -1.20
C ILE A 142 -12.35 -7.07 -2.52
N ALA A 143 -11.48 -7.52 -3.41
CA ALA A 143 -11.37 -6.94 -4.74
C ALA A 143 -12.73 -6.98 -5.48
N GLY A 144 -13.46 -8.11 -5.40
CA GLY A 144 -14.79 -8.24 -5.97
C GLY A 144 -15.84 -7.31 -5.31
N LYS A 145 -15.80 -7.15 -3.98
CA LYS A 145 -16.68 -6.22 -3.25
C LYS A 145 -16.37 -4.76 -3.63
N LEU A 146 -15.09 -4.41 -3.72
CA LEU A 146 -14.64 -3.08 -4.11
C LEU A 146 -15.13 -2.72 -5.51
N LEU A 147 -14.90 -3.59 -6.50
CA LEU A 147 -15.37 -3.38 -7.88
C LEU A 147 -16.89 -3.22 -7.97
N ARG A 148 -17.66 -4.02 -7.21
CA ARG A 148 -19.12 -3.89 -7.14
C ARG A 148 -19.52 -2.54 -6.55
N ARG A 149 -18.94 -2.15 -5.41
CA ARG A 149 -19.25 -0.89 -4.72
C ARG A 149 -18.93 0.33 -5.57
N ILE A 150 -17.83 0.27 -6.34
CA ILE A 150 -17.45 1.31 -7.28
C ILE A 150 -18.47 1.45 -8.42
N ARG A 151 -19.02 0.32 -8.91
CA ARG A 151 -20.05 0.33 -9.97
C ARG A 151 -21.42 0.83 -9.46
N GLU A 152 -21.80 0.46 -8.23
CA GLU A 152 -23.13 0.77 -7.66
C GLU A 152 -23.26 2.21 -7.19
N LEU A 153 -22.21 2.83 -6.71
CA LEU A 153 -22.30 4.11 -5.98
C LEU A 153 -21.87 5.33 -6.78
N ASP A 154 -21.36 5.16 -8.02
CA ASP A 154 -20.73 6.29 -8.70
C ASP A 154 -19.82 7.10 -7.75
N LEU A 155 -19.24 6.35 -6.77
CA LEU A 155 -18.45 6.95 -5.71
C LEU A 155 -17.43 7.86 -6.36
N PRO A 156 -17.31 9.11 -5.92
CA PRO A 156 -16.11 9.86 -6.14
C PRO A 156 -15.00 9.19 -5.33
N VAL A 157 -14.49 8.03 -5.82
CA VAL A 157 -13.09 7.77 -5.56
C VAL A 157 -12.45 9.08 -6.00
N LYS A 158 -11.58 9.71 -5.21
CA LYS A 158 -10.87 10.96 -5.57
C LYS A 158 -9.99 10.77 -6.83
N THR A 159 -10.49 9.96 -7.75
CA THR A 159 -10.02 9.85 -9.10
C THR A 159 -10.61 11.06 -9.79
N SER A 160 -9.81 12.08 -10.03
CA SER A 160 -10.16 13.12 -11.00
C SER A 160 -10.70 12.35 -12.21
N GLY A 161 -11.99 12.52 -12.55
CA GLY A 161 -12.66 11.80 -13.63
C GLY A 161 -12.04 12.11 -15.00
N ARG A 162 -10.74 11.81 -15.12
CA ARG A 162 -9.96 12.02 -16.34
C ARG A 162 -10.46 11.05 -17.38
N SER A 163 -10.85 11.59 -18.52
CA SER A 163 -11.18 10.78 -19.69
C SER A 163 -9.98 9.92 -20.11
N ALA A 164 -10.24 8.81 -20.78
CA ALA A 164 -9.19 7.97 -21.37
C ALA A 164 -8.15 8.78 -22.17
N THR A 165 -8.60 9.80 -22.89
CA THR A 165 -7.73 10.72 -23.64
C THR A 165 -6.81 11.53 -22.72
N ALA A 166 -7.30 12.04 -21.60
CA ALA A 166 -6.50 12.80 -20.65
C ALA A 166 -5.46 11.92 -19.94
N ILE A 167 -5.80 10.66 -19.64
CA ILE A 167 -4.87 9.68 -19.07
C ILE A 167 -3.77 9.36 -20.07
N ARG A 168 -4.11 9.08 -21.34
CA ARG A 168 -3.13 8.82 -22.40
C ARG A 168 -2.19 10.02 -22.64
N ALA A 169 -2.68 11.24 -22.47
CA ALA A 169 -1.86 12.43 -22.60
C ALA A 169 -0.92 12.68 -21.40
N ALA A 170 -1.27 12.18 -20.22
CA ALA A 170 -0.48 12.36 -18.99
C ALA A 170 0.61 11.31 -18.79
N LEU A 171 0.42 10.10 -19.33
CA LEU A 171 1.33 8.97 -19.14
C LEU A 171 2.22 8.77 -20.38
N THR A 172 3.47 8.34 -20.14
CA THR A 172 4.32 7.82 -21.20
C THR A 172 3.80 6.47 -21.71
N GLU A 173 4.26 6.00 -22.87
CA GLU A 173 3.89 4.67 -23.40
C GLU A 173 4.16 3.57 -22.39
N ARG A 174 5.32 3.61 -21.73
CA ARG A 174 5.71 2.61 -20.71
C ARG A 174 4.82 2.66 -19.47
N GLU A 175 4.48 3.84 -19.01
CA GLU A 175 3.56 4.01 -17.89
C GLU A 175 2.13 3.56 -18.26
N LEU A 176 1.71 3.75 -19.50
CA LEU A 176 0.40 3.31 -20.00
C LEU A 176 0.31 1.77 -20.05
N GLU A 177 1.38 1.09 -20.49
CA GLU A 177 1.47 -0.38 -20.46
C GLU A 177 1.32 -0.89 -19.02
N ILE A 178 2.07 -0.32 -18.09
CA ILE A 178 1.99 -0.70 -16.68
C ILE A 178 0.60 -0.39 -16.10
N PHE A 179 0.05 0.78 -16.40
CA PHE A 179 -1.29 1.18 -15.95
C PHE A 179 -2.38 0.21 -16.42
N THR A 180 -2.30 -0.26 -17.65
CA THR A 180 -3.21 -1.29 -18.19
C THR A 180 -3.06 -2.61 -17.45
N GLN A 181 -1.84 -3.03 -17.14
CA GLN A 181 -1.59 -4.26 -16.38
C GLN A 181 -2.07 -4.17 -14.92
N LEU A 182 -2.08 -2.98 -14.32
CA LEU A 182 -2.70 -2.77 -13.01
C LEU A 182 -4.21 -3.06 -13.03
N ALA A 183 -4.91 -2.71 -14.12
CA ALA A 183 -6.33 -3.01 -14.29
C ALA A 183 -6.62 -4.51 -14.30
N SER A 184 -5.69 -5.32 -14.79
CA SER A 184 -5.76 -6.78 -14.81
C SER A 184 -5.41 -7.41 -13.45
N GLY A 185 -4.97 -6.62 -12.46
CA GLY A 185 -4.59 -7.09 -11.12
C GLY A 185 -3.20 -7.73 -11.05
N ASN A 186 -2.34 -7.56 -12.06
CA ASN A 186 -1.01 -8.15 -12.11
C ASN A 186 -0.11 -7.62 -10.99
N SER A 187 0.66 -8.49 -10.32
CA SER A 187 1.68 -8.12 -9.34
C SER A 187 2.88 -7.43 -10.00
N ASN A 188 3.71 -6.73 -9.19
CA ASN A 188 4.94 -6.13 -9.71
C ASN A 188 5.87 -7.16 -10.35
N GLN A 189 5.91 -8.40 -9.84
CA GLN A 189 6.69 -9.50 -10.41
C GLN A 189 6.16 -9.92 -11.79
N GLN A 190 4.86 -10.04 -11.95
CA GLN A 190 4.23 -10.37 -13.23
C GLN A 190 4.48 -9.27 -14.26
N ILE A 191 4.24 -8.00 -13.88
CA ILE A 191 4.51 -6.84 -14.73
C ILE A 191 5.99 -6.77 -15.12
N ALA A 192 6.90 -6.98 -14.18
CA ALA A 192 8.35 -6.98 -14.42
C ALA A 192 8.77 -8.08 -15.40
N HIS A 193 8.23 -9.28 -15.23
CA HIS A 193 8.44 -10.41 -16.14
C HIS A 193 7.94 -10.10 -17.55
N ASP A 194 6.67 -9.66 -17.68
CA ASP A 194 6.03 -9.41 -18.98
C ASP A 194 6.71 -8.27 -19.75
N LEU A 195 7.19 -7.28 -19.02
CA LEU A 195 7.83 -6.11 -19.59
C LEU A 195 9.37 -6.17 -19.63
N SER A 196 9.96 -7.29 -19.17
CA SER A 196 11.41 -7.53 -19.13
C SER A 196 12.20 -6.43 -18.40
N VAL A 197 11.70 -6.00 -17.23
CA VAL A 197 12.33 -5.02 -16.34
C VAL A 197 12.45 -5.56 -14.91
N SER A 198 13.10 -4.80 -14.01
CA SER A 198 13.15 -5.17 -12.59
C SER A 198 11.83 -4.80 -11.88
N THR A 199 11.51 -5.51 -10.79
CA THR A 199 10.36 -5.17 -9.92
C THR A 199 10.50 -3.76 -9.33
N HIS A 200 11.73 -3.33 -9.04
CA HIS A 200 12.03 -1.96 -8.60
C HIS A 200 11.68 -0.92 -9.68
N THR A 201 12.01 -1.20 -10.94
CA THR A 201 11.65 -0.33 -12.08
C THR A 201 10.13 -0.20 -12.19
N VAL A 202 9.39 -1.31 -12.03
CA VAL A 202 7.91 -1.29 -12.03
C VAL A 202 7.38 -0.44 -10.87
N ALA A 203 7.92 -0.60 -9.66
CA ALA A 203 7.50 0.20 -8.50
C ALA A 203 7.71 1.71 -8.74
N ASN A 204 8.84 2.11 -9.33
CA ASN A 204 9.13 3.50 -9.68
C ASN A 204 8.13 4.05 -10.73
N HIS A 205 7.80 3.26 -11.76
CA HIS A 205 6.78 3.66 -12.73
C HIS A 205 5.40 3.81 -12.10
N ILE A 206 5.02 2.88 -11.20
CA ILE A 206 3.75 2.99 -10.48
C ILE A 206 3.72 4.27 -9.64
N ALA A 207 4.78 4.59 -8.89
CA ALA A 207 4.87 5.84 -8.14
C ALA A 207 4.72 7.08 -9.04
N SER A 208 5.35 7.08 -10.22
CA SER A 208 5.20 8.14 -11.22
C SER A 208 3.77 8.25 -11.76
N ILE A 209 3.11 7.12 -12.05
CA ILE A 209 1.71 7.06 -12.51
C ILE A 209 0.80 7.67 -11.43
N LEU A 210 0.95 7.25 -10.17
CA LEU A 210 0.16 7.75 -9.05
C LEU A 210 0.30 9.27 -8.91
N ALA A 211 1.52 9.79 -8.93
CA ALA A 211 1.79 11.22 -8.86
C ALA A 211 1.16 11.99 -10.03
N LYS A 212 1.32 11.53 -11.27
CA LYS A 212 0.78 12.19 -12.47
C LYS A 212 -0.74 12.18 -12.53
N LEU A 213 -1.36 11.12 -12.03
CA LEU A 213 -2.82 10.97 -12.01
C LEU A 213 -3.45 11.47 -10.71
N HIS A 214 -2.66 11.93 -9.72
CA HIS A 214 -3.09 12.33 -8.38
C HIS A 214 -3.87 11.22 -7.66
N LEU A 215 -3.31 10.01 -7.69
CA LEU A 215 -3.86 8.82 -7.05
C LEU A 215 -3.02 8.48 -5.82
N GLU A 216 -3.67 8.01 -4.77
CA GLU A 216 -3.02 7.73 -3.47
C GLU A 216 -2.40 6.33 -3.40
N ASN A 217 -2.95 5.37 -4.16
CA ASN A 217 -2.46 3.99 -4.16
C ASN A 217 -2.73 3.27 -5.50
N ARG A 218 -2.09 2.09 -5.67
CA ARG A 218 -2.23 1.28 -6.89
C ARG A 218 -3.65 0.76 -7.12
N ILE A 219 -4.45 0.63 -6.05
CA ILE A 219 -5.85 0.16 -6.18
C ILE A 219 -6.67 1.25 -6.87
N GLN A 220 -6.49 2.51 -6.48
CA GLN A 220 -7.10 3.64 -7.17
C GLN A 220 -6.65 3.70 -8.63
N ALA A 221 -5.38 3.39 -8.93
CA ALA A 221 -4.89 3.32 -10.30
C ALA A 221 -5.56 2.20 -11.10
N ALA A 222 -5.68 1.00 -10.55
CA ALA A 222 -6.37 -0.12 -11.18
C ALA A 222 -7.85 0.19 -11.45
N VAL A 223 -8.54 0.79 -10.46
CA VAL A 223 -9.93 1.25 -10.61
C VAL A 223 -10.08 2.28 -11.70
N GLN A 224 -9.18 3.26 -11.75
CA GLN A 224 -9.19 4.29 -12.77
C GLN A 224 -8.96 3.71 -14.17
N ALA A 225 -8.04 2.74 -14.30
CA ALA A 225 -7.78 2.06 -15.57
C ALA A 225 -9.01 1.30 -16.07
N VAL A 226 -9.68 0.53 -15.19
CA VAL A 226 -10.94 -0.17 -15.52
C VAL A 226 -12.04 0.82 -15.95
N ARG A 227 -12.23 1.91 -15.20
CA ARG A 227 -13.25 2.94 -15.54
C ARG A 227 -13.00 3.64 -16.86
N SER A 228 -11.74 3.83 -17.24
CA SER A 228 -11.36 4.46 -18.49
C SER A 228 -11.36 3.52 -19.70
N GLY A 229 -11.75 2.24 -19.50
CA GLY A 229 -11.77 1.22 -20.55
C GLY A 229 -10.37 0.80 -21.02
N MET A 230 -9.36 0.91 -20.15
CA MET A 230 -7.97 0.51 -20.41
C MET A 230 -7.67 -0.81 -19.67
N SER A 231 -8.49 -1.83 -19.91
CA SER A 231 -8.31 -3.17 -19.32
C SER A 231 -8.20 -4.21 -20.43
#